data_55320f87eeedb53bf8ca7bd5080e2a7a
#
_entry.id   55320f87eeedb53bf8ca7bd5080e2a7a
#
_cell.length_a   1.000
_cell.length_b   1.000
_cell.length_c   1.000
_cell.angle_alpha   90.00
_cell.angle_beta   90.00
_cell.angle_gamma   90.00
#
_symmetry.space_group_name_H-M   'P 1'
#
loop_
_entity.id
_entity.type
_entity.pdbx_description
1 polymer ?
#
loop_
_entity_poly.entity_id
_entity_poly.type
_entity_poly.pdbx_seq_one_letter_code
_entity_poly.pdbx_strand_id
1 'polypeptide(L)'
;MSMIQEAPRAAERMLPNDMLAEQSALGGMLLSAEAVAEVQEAVRGADFYAPKHEVIFDAILTLFAKGEPTDVITVTDELTKQGNLIKAGGVDYLHTLTSIVPTAANAAFYAQIVAEKATLRRLVEVGTKIAQLGYANEGEVEDLVNQAQNDVYGVMRGATK
;
A
#
# COMPACT_ATOMS: atom_id res chain seq x y z
N MET A 1 -26.07 18.24 -26.30
CA MET A 1 -24.72 18.36 -25.84
C MET A 1 -24.51 17.47 -24.62
N SER A 2 -23.44 16.83 -24.62
CA SER A 2 -23.17 15.89 -23.55
C SER A 2 -22.57 16.61 -22.34
N MET A 3 -23.15 16.35 -21.19
CA MET A 3 -22.56 16.77 -19.93
C MET A 3 -21.63 15.73 -19.38
N ILE A 4 -21.47 14.64 -20.10
CA ILE A 4 -20.64 13.55 -19.63
C ILE A 4 -19.18 13.93 -19.86
N GLN A 5 -18.41 13.91 -18.78
CA GLN A 5 -16.98 14.08 -18.90
C GLN A 5 -16.38 12.80 -19.43
N GLU A 6 -15.45 12.94 -20.35
CA GLU A 6 -14.75 11.79 -20.84
C GLU A 6 -13.90 11.22 -19.72
N ALA A 7 -13.92 9.91 -19.56
CA ALA A 7 -13.03 9.25 -18.64
C ALA A 7 -11.59 9.46 -19.08
N PRO A 8 -10.66 9.65 -18.14
CA PRO A 8 -9.25 9.75 -18.52
C PRO A 8 -8.82 8.51 -19.27
N ARG A 9 -7.90 8.69 -20.21
CA ARG A 9 -7.31 7.55 -20.91
C ARG A 9 -6.58 6.68 -19.90
N ALA A 10 -6.49 5.39 -20.18
CA ALA A 10 -5.83 4.46 -19.28
C ALA A 10 -4.42 4.93 -18.90
N ALA A 11 -3.67 5.51 -19.87
CA ALA A 11 -2.32 5.97 -19.62
C ALA A 11 -2.28 7.23 -18.74
N GLU A 12 -3.41 7.93 -18.61
CA GLU A 12 -3.48 9.16 -17.82
C GLU A 12 -4.07 8.92 -16.44
N ARG A 13 -4.56 7.71 -16.19
CA ARG A 13 -5.18 7.42 -14.89
C ARG A 13 -4.12 7.03 -13.89
N MET A 14 -4.21 7.65 -12.75
CA MET A 14 -3.45 7.22 -11.60
C MET A 14 -4.17 6.04 -10.96
N LEU A 15 -3.43 5.02 -10.55
CA LEU A 15 -4.04 3.93 -9.81
C LEU A 15 -4.60 4.43 -8.49
N PRO A 16 -5.68 3.83 -7.99
CA PRO A 16 -6.26 4.25 -6.72
C PRO A 16 -5.23 4.26 -5.60
N ASN A 17 -5.14 5.37 -4.89
CA ASN A 17 -4.23 5.52 -3.76
C ASN A 17 -4.69 6.68 -2.90
N ASP A 18 -4.21 6.73 -1.67
CA ASP A 18 -4.47 7.84 -0.78
C ASP A 18 -3.16 8.14 -0.06
N MET A 19 -2.40 9.09 -0.62
CA MET A 19 -1.07 9.39 -0.12
C MET A 19 -1.10 9.92 1.31
N LEU A 20 -2.10 10.74 1.63
CA LEU A 20 -2.21 11.29 2.98
C LEU A 20 -2.49 10.17 4.00
N ALA A 21 -3.33 9.19 3.63
CA ALA A 21 -3.59 8.06 4.50
C ALA A 21 -2.33 7.23 4.71
N GLU A 22 -1.53 7.01 3.66
CA GLU A 22 -0.28 6.28 3.79
C GLU A 22 0.67 7.01 4.73
N GLN A 23 0.83 8.31 4.53
CA GLN A 23 1.71 9.12 5.36
C GLN A 23 1.25 9.13 6.81
N SER A 24 -0.06 9.22 7.02
CA SER A 24 -0.61 9.30 8.38
C SER A 24 -0.51 7.97 9.11
N ALA A 25 -0.71 6.86 8.41
CA ALA A 25 -0.53 5.54 9.02
C ALA A 25 0.92 5.37 9.49
N LEU A 26 1.88 5.70 8.63
CA LEU A 26 3.29 5.58 8.96
C LEU A 26 3.67 6.56 10.08
N GLY A 27 3.16 7.79 10.01
CA GLY A 27 3.44 8.77 11.06
C GLY A 27 2.96 8.29 12.42
N GLY A 28 1.77 7.68 12.45
CA GLY A 28 1.25 7.10 13.67
C GLY A 28 2.14 5.99 14.23
N MET A 29 2.66 5.15 13.32
CA MET A 29 3.56 4.08 13.72
C MET A 29 4.87 4.60 14.32
N LEU A 30 5.35 5.74 13.80
CA LEU A 30 6.56 6.35 14.32
C LEU A 30 6.34 7.00 15.69
N LEU A 31 5.09 7.26 16.06
CA LEU A 31 4.77 7.92 17.31
C LEU A 31 4.27 6.96 18.41
N SER A 32 3.82 5.76 18.03
CA SER A 32 3.16 4.88 18.99
C SER A 32 3.36 3.41 18.63
N ALA A 33 3.83 2.64 19.59
CA ALA A 33 3.98 1.19 19.41
C ALA A 33 2.61 0.51 19.25
N GLU A 34 1.58 1.04 19.91
CA GLU A 34 0.23 0.51 19.73
C GLU A 34 -0.23 0.67 18.29
N ALA A 35 0.10 1.81 17.69
CA ALA A 35 -0.24 2.04 16.28
C ALA A 35 0.44 1.02 15.36
N VAL A 36 1.69 0.65 15.66
CA VAL A 36 2.37 -0.37 14.87
C VAL A 36 1.61 -1.68 14.91
N ALA A 37 1.20 -2.12 16.08
CA ALA A 37 0.46 -3.37 16.23
C ALA A 37 -0.84 -3.33 15.46
N GLU A 38 -1.56 -2.21 15.49
CA GLU A 38 -2.83 -2.09 14.80
C GLU A 38 -2.68 -2.01 13.30
N VAL A 39 -1.70 -1.23 12.83
CA VAL A 39 -1.52 -1.04 11.40
C VAL A 39 -1.06 -2.33 10.73
N GLN A 40 -0.18 -3.10 11.38
CA GLN A 40 0.31 -4.33 10.75
C GLN A 40 -0.79 -5.38 10.58
N GLU A 41 -1.87 -5.27 11.33
CA GLU A 41 -3.00 -6.17 11.16
C GLU A 41 -3.86 -5.80 9.94
N ALA A 42 -3.81 -4.55 9.53
CA ALA A 42 -4.65 -4.04 8.44
C ALA A 42 -3.96 -4.05 7.08
N VAL A 43 -2.64 -3.87 7.05
CA VAL A 43 -1.92 -3.72 5.78
C VAL A 43 -0.60 -4.47 5.82
N ARG A 44 -0.05 -4.69 4.62
CA ARG A 44 1.30 -5.19 4.43
C ARG A 44 2.07 -4.19 3.58
N GLY A 45 3.39 -4.37 3.55
CA GLY A 45 4.24 -3.45 2.80
C GLY A 45 3.79 -3.26 1.35
N ALA A 46 3.39 -4.35 0.70
CA ALA A 46 2.97 -4.30 -0.70
C ALA A 46 1.69 -3.49 -0.91
N ASP A 47 0.94 -3.19 0.14
CA ASP A 47 -0.29 -2.41 0.03
C ASP A 47 -0.03 -0.92 -0.12
N PHE A 48 1.18 -0.45 0.18
CA PHE A 48 1.52 0.95 0.02
C PHE A 48 1.78 1.26 -1.45
N TYR A 49 1.19 2.34 -1.92
CA TYR A 49 1.37 2.75 -3.31
C TYR A 49 2.76 3.34 -3.54
N ALA A 50 3.24 4.16 -2.62
CA ALA A 50 4.55 4.80 -2.75
C ALA A 50 5.65 3.84 -2.32
N PRO A 51 6.64 3.56 -3.20
CA PRO A 51 7.72 2.64 -2.83
C PRO A 51 8.47 3.04 -1.56
N LYS A 52 8.64 4.34 -1.32
CA LYS A 52 9.34 4.78 -0.10
C LYS A 52 8.54 4.44 1.14
N HIS A 53 7.22 4.38 1.04
CA HIS A 53 6.37 4.02 2.19
C HIS A 53 6.51 2.55 2.52
N GLU A 54 6.61 1.69 1.53
CA GLU A 54 6.84 0.27 1.77
C GLU A 54 8.18 0.06 2.48
N VAL A 55 9.22 0.77 2.04
CA VAL A 55 10.54 0.67 2.63
C VAL A 55 10.51 1.10 4.10
N ILE A 56 9.82 2.19 4.40
CA ILE A 56 9.68 2.68 5.78
C ILE A 56 8.89 1.68 6.63
N PHE A 57 7.77 1.21 6.09
CA PHE A 57 6.92 0.26 6.80
C PHE A 57 7.69 -1.01 7.18
N ASP A 58 8.45 -1.55 6.23
CA ASP A 58 9.21 -2.78 6.47
C ASP A 58 10.30 -2.57 7.54
N ALA A 59 10.94 -1.39 7.55
CA ALA A 59 11.93 -1.08 8.57
C ALA A 59 11.29 -1.00 9.94
N ILE A 60 10.11 -0.37 10.03
CA ILE A 60 9.38 -0.28 11.30
C ILE A 60 9.03 -1.67 11.80
N LEU A 61 8.54 -2.54 10.92
CA LEU A 61 8.15 -3.89 11.34
C LEU A 61 9.36 -4.72 11.75
N THR A 62 10.51 -4.52 11.11
CA THR A 62 11.73 -5.21 11.52
C THR A 62 12.10 -4.88 12.96
N LEU A 63 12.03 -3.59 13.31
CA LEU A 63 12.32 -3.16 14.68
C LEU A 63 11.26 -3.66 15.65
N PHE A 64 10.01 -3.55 15.27
CA PHE A 64 8.90 -3.96 16.14
C PHE A 64 8.99 -5.45 16.46
N ALA A 65 9.36 -6.26 15.50
CA ALA A 65 9.49 -7.71 15.71
C ALA A 65 10.60 -8.04 16.70
N LYS A 66 11.60 -7.17 16.80
CA LYS A 66 12.70 -7.34 17.77
C LYS A 66 12.39 -6.74 19.13
N GLY A 67 11.21 -6.15 19.29
CA GLY A 67 10.85 -5.46 20.53
C GLY A 67 11.59 -4.16 20.73
N GLU A 68 12.11 -3.56 19.64
CA GLU A 68 12.85 -2.31 19.71
C GLU A 68 11.95 -1.11 19.41
N PRO A 69 12.35 0.09 19.88
CA PRO A 69 11.56 1.29 19.57
C PRO A 69 11.46 1.53 18.07
N THR A 70 10.36 2.15 17.66
CA THR A 70 10.09 2.42 16.24
C THR A 70 9.92 3.92 15.98
N ASP A 71 10.62 4.75 16.73
CA ASP A 71 10.59 6.19 16.52
C ASP A 71 11.50 6.61 15.37
N VAL A 72 11.52 7.91 15.09
CA VAL A 72 12.30 8.44 13.96
C VAL A 72 13.78 8.08 14.08
N ILE A 73 14.33 8.13 15.29
CA ILE A 73 15.75 7.88 15.48
C ILE A 73 16.10 6.43 15.17
N THR A 74 15.36 5.50 15.74
CA THR A 74 15.65 4.07 15.55
C THR A 74 15.34 3.62 14.12
N VAL A 75 14.29 4.16 13.51
CA VAL A 75 13.95 3.81 12.14
C VAL A 75 15.00 4.38 11.18
N THR A 76 15.50 5.59 11.44
CA THR A 76 16.59 6.14 10.64
C THR A 76 17.81 5.23 10.68
N ASP A 77 18.16 4.75 11.87
CA ASP A 77 19.31 3.85 12.03
C ASP A 77 19.08 2.53 11.28
N GLU A 78 17.88 1.96 11.41
CA GLU A 78 17.57 0.71 10.71
C GLU A 78 17.62 0.88 9.19
N LEU A 79 17.06 1.97 8.68
CA LEU A 79 17.09 2.26 7.25
C LEU A 79 18.52 2.44 6.76
N THR A 80 19.36 3.08 7.58
CA THR A 80 20.77 3.26 7.23
C THR A 80 21.47 1.90 7.13
N LYS A 81 21.21 1.02 8.10
CA LYS A 81 21.81 -0.32 8.08
C LYS A 81 21.35 -1.13 6.87
N GLN A 82 20.13 -0.92 6.43
CA GLN A 82 19.59 -1.61 5.26
C GLN A 82 20.05 -0.98 3.95
N GLY A 83 20.70 0.18 4.00
CA GLY A 83 21.10 0.91 2.80
C GLY A 83 19.92 1.59 2.11
N ASN A 84 18.83 1.85 2.84
CA ASN A 84 17.58 2.32 2.28
C ASN A 84 17.18 3.72 2.72
N LEU A 85 18.05 4.44 3.45
CA LEU A 85 17.62 5.73 3.99
C LEU A 85 17.25 6.73 2.89
N ILE A 86 18.05 6.81 1.83
CA ILE A 86 17.76 7.74 0.73
C ILE A 86 16.48 7.31 0.02
N LYS A 87 16.33 6.01 -0.19
CA LYS A 87 15.12 5.46 -0.83
C LYS A 87 13.87 5.79 -0.03
N ALA A 88 13.99 5.87 1.28
CA ALA A 88 12.88 6.21 2.17
C ALA A 88 12.59 7.70 2.20
N GLY A 89 13.41 8.53 1.59
CA GLY A 89 13.23 9.97 1.58
C GLY A 89 14.09 10.72 2.58
N GLY A 90 14.97 10.03 3.29
CA GLY A 90 15.87 10.64 4.25
C GLY A 90 15.19 10.91 5.59
N VAL A 91 15.98 11.35 6.57
CA VAL A 91 15.49 11.59 7.91
C VAL A 91 14.45 12.72 7.95
N ASP A 92 14.58 13.70 7.07
CA ASP A 92 13.61 14.81 7.02
C ASP A 92 12.23 14.31 6.66
N TYR A 93 12.15 13.34 5.76
CA TYR A 93 10.85 12.78 5.39
C TYR A 93 10.19 12.06 6.56
N LEU A 94 10.99 11.35 7.37
CA LEU A 94 10.46 10.68 8.56
C LEU A 94 9.88 11.71 9.54
N HIS A 95 10.55 12.83 9.71
CA HIS A 95 10.02 13.91 10.56
C HIS A 95 8.74 14.48 9.97
N THR A 96 8.68 14.61 8.64
CA THR A 96 7.47 15.08 7.98
C THR A 96 6.29 14.17 8.29
N LEU A 97 6.51 12.85 8.27
CA LEU A 97 5.44 11.90 8.57
C LEU A 97 4.87 12.09 9.97
N THR A 98 5.73 12.33 10.95
CA THR A 98 5.25 12.53 12.31
C THR A 98 4.51 13.86 12.47
N SER A 99 4.82 14.83 11.61
CA SER A 99 4.16 16.14 11.63
C SER A 99 2.81 16.13 10.93
N ILE A 100 2.66 15.28 9.92
CA ILE A 100 1.43 15.23 9.11
C ILE A 100 0.31 14.53 9.84
N VAL A 101 0.63 13.46 10.57
CA VAL A 101 -0.42 12.63 11.16
C VAL A 101 -1.25 13.43 12.16
N PRO A 102 -2.59 13.44 12.00
CA PRO A 102 -3.44 14.19 12.93
C PRO A 102 -3.42 13.60 14.33
N THR A 103 -3.43 12.27 14.43
CA THR A 103 -3.32 11.58 15.73
C THR A 103 -2.94 10.13 15.48
N ALA A 104 -2.00 9.63 16.28
CA ALA A 104 -1.60 8.23 16.19
C ALA A 104 -2.74 7.29 16.59
N ALA A 105 -3.71 7.78 17.37
CA ALA A 105 -4.84 6.97 17.82
C ALA A 105 -5.71 6.49 16.66
N ASN A 106 -5.67 7.19 15.52
CA ASN A 106 -6.47 6.83 14.35
C ASN A 106 -5.67 6.05 13.30
N ALA A 107 -4.46 5.60 13.64
CA ALA A 107 -3.60 4.95 12.65
C ALA A 107 -4.28 3.75 11.98
N ALA A 108 -5.07 2.99 12.74
CA ALA A 108 -5.77 1.83 12.18
C ALA A 108 -6.77 2.24 11.11
N PHE A 109 -7.44 3.37 11.29
CA PHE A 109 -8.38 3.87 10.28
C PHE A 109 -7.65 4.31 9.03
N TYR A 110 -6.50 4.98 9.18
CA TYR A 110 -5.70 5.37 8.01
C TYR A 110 -5.20 4.13 7.28
N ALA A 111 -4.76 3.12 8.02
CA ALA A 111 -4.31 1.87 7.41
C ALA A 111 -5.44 1.18 6.66
N GLN A 112 -6.67 1.25 7.16
CA GLN A 112 -7.82 0.66 6.49
C GLN A 112 -8.04 1.33 5.13
N ILE A 113 -7.89 2.65 5.05
CA ILE A 113 -8.00 3.36 3.78
C ILE A 113 -6.92 2.88 2.82
N VAL A 114 -5.69 2.70 3.31
CA VAL A 114 -4.59 2.18 2.49
C VAL A 114 -4.95 0.79 1.95
N ALA A 115 -5.47 -0.08 2.81
CA ALA A 115 -5.84 -1.44 2.40
C ALA A 115 -6.93 -1.42 1.33
N GLU A 116 -7.92 -0.53 1.47
CA GLU A 116 -8.99 -0.44 0.49
C GLU A 116 -8.48 0.02 -0.87
N LYS A 117 -7.59 0.99 -0.88
CA LYS A 117 -7.00 1.45 -2.14
C LYS A 117 -6.16 0.36 -2.79
N ALA A 118 -5.43 -0.42 -1.98
CA ALA A 118 -4.66 -1.55 -2.50
C ALA A 118 -5.57 -2.58 -3.15
N THR A 119 -6.72 -2.86 -2.53
CA THR A 119 -7.69 -3.79 -3.10
C THR A 119 -8.20 -3.27 -4.44
N LEU A 120 -8.49 -1.97 -4.53
CA LEU A 120 -8.93 -1.39 -5.80
C LEU A 120 -7.86 -1.49 -6.87
N ARG A 121 -6.58 -1.33 -6.51
CA ARG A 121 -5.51 -1.50 -7.49
C ARG A 121 -5.45 -2.94 -8.00
N ARG A 122 -5.62 -3.91 -7.10
CA ARG A 122 -5.67 -5.32 -7.51
C ARG A 122 -6.83 -5.56 -8.46
N LEU A 123 -7.96 -4.93 -8.20
CA LEU A 123 -9.13 -5.04 -9.07
C LEU A 123 -8.82 -4.51 -10.47
N VAL A 124 -8.14 -3.36 -10.57
CA VAL A 124 -7.74 -2.79 -11.85
C VAL A 124 -6.80 -3.74 -12.59
N GLU A 125 -5.81 -4.27 -11.88
CA GLU A 125 -4.83 -5.18 -12.48
C GLU A 125 -5.48 -6.45 -13.00
N VAL A 126 -6.37 -7.03 -12.20
CA VAL A 126 -7.07 -8.24 -12.60
C VAL A 126 -7.98 -7.96 -13.79
N GLY A 127 -8.69 -6.83 -13.77
CA GLY A 127 -9.54 -6.47 -14.90
C GLY A 127 -8.76 -6.35 -16.20
N THR A 128 -7.59 -5.72 -16.13
CA THR A 128 -6.71 -5.59 -17.30
C THR A 128 -6.26 -6.96 -17.79
N LYS A 129 -5.85 -7.81 -16.85
CA LYS A 129 -5.40 -9.16 -17.20
C LYS A 129 -6.51 -9.97 -17.86
N ILE A 130 -7.73 -9.86 -17.34
CA ILE A 130 -8.87 -10.58 -17.90
C ILE A 130 -9.15 -10.12 -19.32
N ALA A 131 -9.09 -8.80 -19.56
CA ALA A 131 -9.28 -8.27 -20.91
C ALA A 131 -8.21 -8.84 -21.85
N GLN A 132 -6.96 -8.92 -21.39
CA GLN A 132 -5.88 -9.47 -22.20
C GLN A 132 -6.09 -10.95 -22.50
N LEU A 133 -6.62 -11.71 -21.54
CA LEU A 133 -6.92 -13.13 -21.79
C LEU A 133 -7.91 -13.29 -22.93
N GLY A 134 -8.96 -12.44 -22.94
CA GLY A 134 -9.96 -12.51 -23.99
C GLY A 134 -9.41 -12.15 -25.35
N TYR A 135 -8.64 -11.07 -25.42
CA TYR A 135 -8.07 -10.64 -26.69
C TYR A 135 -7.03 -11.61 -27.23
N ALA A 136 -6.24 -12.22 -26.34
CA ALA A 136 -5.20 -13.15 -26.76
C ALA A 136 -5.78 -14.42 -27.36
N ASN A 137 -6.91 -14.87 -26.87
CA ASN A 137 -7.61 -16.04 -27.42
C ASN A 137 -6.68 -17.26 -27.55
N GLU A 138 -5.95 -17.54 -26.48
CA GLU A 138 -4.98 -18.64 -26.44
C GLU A 138 -5.45 -19.69 -25.46
N GLY A 139 -5.87 -20.85 -25.97
CA GLY A 139 -6.33 -21.94 -25.12
C GLY A 139 -7.83 -22.14 -25.22
N GLU A 140 -8.33 -23.07 -24.42
CA GLU A 140 -9.75 -23.40 -24.41
C GLU A 140 -10.55 -22.30 -23.72
N VAL A 141 -11.67 -21.92 -24.30
CA VAL A 141 -12.51 -20.85 -23.76
C VAL A 141 -12.88 -21.11 -22.31
N GLU A 142 -13.27 -22.34 -22.01
CA GLU A 142 -13.69 -22.68 -20.65
C GLU A 142 -12.55 -22.48 -19.64
N ASP A 143 -11.33 -22.86 -20.04
CA ASP A 143 -10.17 -22.68 -19.17
C ASP A 143 -9.86 -21.21 -18.94
N LEU A 144 -10.00 -20.39 -19.98
CA LEU A 144 -9.78 -18.95 -19.87
C LEU A 144 -10.78 -18.30 -18.91
N VAL A 145 -12.06 -18.70 -19.01
CA VAL A 145 -13.09 -18.18 -18.12
C VAL A 145 -12.81 -18.61 -16.68
N ASN A 146 -12.42 -19.88 -16.48
CA ASN A 146 -12.10 -20.36 -15.15
C ASN A 146 -10.91 -19.60 -14.54
N GLN A 147 -9.91 -19.31 -15.35
CA GLN A 147 -8.77 -18.53 -14.89
C GLN A 147 -9.19 -17.13 -14.48
N ALA A 148 -10.07 -16.49 -15.28
CA ALA A 148 -10.56 -15.16 -14.95
C ALA A 148 -11.32 -15.18 -13.63
N GLN A 149 -12.15 -16.19 -13.40
CA GLN A 149 -12.88 -16.29 -12.15
C GLN A 149 -11.94 -16.44 -10.95
N ASN A 150 -10.89 -17.26 -11.10
CA ASN A 150 -9.91 -17.41 -10.03
C ASN A 150 -9.18 -16.11 -9.75
N ASP A 151 -8.85 -15.35 -10.80
CA ASP A 151 -8.15 -14.08 -10.64
C ASP A 151 -9.03 -13.07 -9.89
N VAL A 152 -10.33 -13.01 -10.23
CA VAL A 152 -11.26 -12.12 -9.54
C VAL A 152 -11.37 -12.51 -8.06
N TYR A 153 -11.49 -13.81 -7.81
CA TYR A 153 -11.59 -14.31 -6.44
C TYR A 153 -10.37 -13.90 -5.61
N GLY A 154 -9.19 -13.88 -6.23
CA GLY A 154 -7.96 -13.51 -5.56
C GLY A 154 -7.84 -12.04 -5.18
N VAL A 155 -8.68 -11.15 -5.75
CA VAL A 155 -8.58 -9.73 -5.47
C VAL A 155 -8.70 -9.45 -3.98
N MET A 156 -9.74 -9.99 -3.34
CA MET A 156 -9.93 -9.80 -1.90
C MET A 156 -8.92 -10.60 -1.08
N ARG A 157 -8.58 -11.78 -1.55
CA ARG A 157 -7.67 -12.67 -0.80
C ARG A 157 -6.24 -12.19 -0.83
N GLY A 158 -5.88 -11.35 -1.80
CA GLY A 158 -4.53 -10.84 -1.89
C GLY A 158 -4.07 -10.12 -0.64
N ALA A 159 -4.99 -9.59 0.14
CA ALA A 159 -4.65 -8.87 1.36
C ALA A 159 -4.34 -9.80 2.54
N THR A 160 -4.66 -11.08 2.43
CA THR A 160 -4.54 -12.00 3.56
C THR A 160 -3.31 -12.89 3.52
N LYS A 161 -2.53 -12.77 2.48
CA LYS A 161 -1.38 -13.65 2.33
C LYS A 161 -0.21 -13.25 3.18
#